data_36dd30e9799a774516963edcc563ba0e
#
_entry.id   36dd30e9799a774516963edcc563ba0e
#
_cell.length_a   1.000
_cell.length_b   1.000
_cell.length_c   1.000
_cell.angle_alpha   90.00
_cell.angle_beta   90.00
_cell.angle_gamma   90.00
#
_symmetry.space_group_name_H-M   'P 1'
#
loop_
_entity.id
_entity.type
_entity.pdbx_description
1 polymer ?
#
loop_
_entity_poly.entity_id
_entity_poly.type
_entity_poly.pdbx_seq_one_letter_code
_entity_poly.pdbx_strand_id
1 'polypeptide(L)'
;KYDVIVIGAGLGGLTAGAKLAREGKKVLVIEQHSVPGGCATNFTRGSYTLEVGLHEMNGTSPADMKTRVFNDLEVTGNVEFLKVPEFYHFTNGRHTLTIPHDPEKAIEVLKNEFPSETAGIQAYFEQILNPKRKSSVPGQEKEKSIGEFLDSIIGDEDLKLVLLGNLGYFHDDPYSLSLTYYSVAQGSYYKGGGSFIRGGSQKLSDYLAGYIRSHGGEVLLNHLVTGLIPEGKRIAGVNFRKKSGSSSPTLTASADEIIANMSIPGLRELVPEEDAVRISDAIEGQRPGASLLTIYFGFKKSLKESGFRFYSTFVYDSSVRTQSDILKNNRSNFEQRSFAFVDYGQVDSQLAPEGKSVGAVCCIDYTADWENLSKEEYKRKKEEAAQIFIRRLENLIPGFSSC
;
A
#
# COMPACT_ATOMS: atom_id res chain seq x y z
N LYS A 1 -18.69 -9.16 28.26
CA LYS A 1 -17.35 -9.78 28.09
C LYS A 1 -17.26 -10.39 26.71
N TYR A 2 -16.10 -10.26 26.07
CA TYR A 2 -15.75 -10.85 24.76
C TYR A 2 -14.66 -11.91 24.95
N ASP A 3 -14.49 -12.78 23.94
CA ASP A 3 -13.31 -13.64 23.88
C ASP A 3 -12.12 -12.81 23.41
N VAL A 4 -12.33 -11.96 22.38
CA VAL A 4 -11.26 -11.14 21.81
C VAL A 4 -11.74 -9.72 21.54
N ILE A 5 -10.93 -8.73 21.89
CA ILE A 5 -11.08 -7.34 21.42
C ILE A 5 -9.97 -7.04 20.42
N VAL A 6 -10.34 -6.49 19.27
CA VAL A 6 -9.41 -6.01 18.23
C VAL A 6 -9.42 -4.48 18.23
N ILE A 7 -8.27 -3.86 18.44
CA ILE A 7 -8.11 -2.41 18.40
C ILE A 7 -7.66 -2.01 17.00
N GLY A 8 -8.54 -1.32 16.26
CA GLY A 8 -8.30 -0.87 14.89
C GLY A 8 -8.90 -1.81 13.84
N ALA A 9 -9.77 -1.25 12.99
CA ALA A 9 -10.42 -1.93 11.88
C ALA A 9 -9.68 -1.73 10.53
N GLY A 10 -8.35 -1.65 10.54
CA GLY A 10 -7.56 -1.83 9.32
C GLY A 10 -7.66 -3.27 8.82
N LEU A 11 -7.20 -3.57 7.59
CA LEU A 11 -7.34 -4.91 6.99
C LEU A 11 -6.82 -6.04 7.88
N GLY A 12 -5.70 -5.83 8.59
CA GLY A 12 -5.17 -6.82 9.53
C GLY A 12 -6.14 -7.14 10.67
N GLY A 13 -6.68 -6.09 11.31
CA GLY A 13 -7.66 -6.24 12.40
C GLY A 13 -8.98 -6.84 11.93
N LEU A 14 -9.48 -6.41 10.76
CA LEU A 14 -10.69 -6.96 10.15
C LEU A 14 -10.51 -8.44 9.78
N THR A 15 -9.37 -8.81 9.21
CA THR A 15 -9.07 -10.20 8.85
C THR A 15 -8.97 -11.09 10.09
N ALA A 16 -8.25 -10.64 11.12
CA ALA A 16 -8.15 -11.36 12.38
C ALA A 16 -9.52 -11.51 13.06
N GLY A 17 -10.28 -10.42 13.14
CA GLY A 17 -11.63 -10.42 13.71
C GLY A 17 -12.60 -11.33 12.95
N ALA A 18 -12.57 -11.30 11.61
CA ALA A 18 -13.39 -12.15 10.76
C ALA A 18 -13.06 -13.65 10.96
N LYS A 19 -11.78 -13.97 10.99
CA LYS A 19 -11.32 -15.35 11.23
C LYS A 19 -11.78 -15.86 12.59
N LEU A 20 -11.61 -15.10 13.63
CA LEU A 20 -12.02 -15.46 15.00
C LEU A 20 -13.53 -15.55 15.16
N ALA A 21 -14.29 -14.62 14.57
CA ALA A 21 -15.76 -14.67 14.60
C ALA A 21 -16.28 -15.91 13.88
N ARG A 22 -15.72 -16.29 12.74
CA ARG A 22 -16.03 -17.53 12.03
C ARG A 22 -15.78 -18.79 12.88
N GLU A 23 -14.76 -18.75 13.74
CA GLU A 23 -14.46 -19.85 14.67
C GLU A 23 -15.35 -19.83 15.94
N GLY A 24 -16.39 -18.99 15.95
CA GLY A 24 -17.36 -18.90 17.04
C GLY A 24 -16.90 -18.07 18.24
N LYS A 25 -15.81 -17.31 18.11
CA LYS A 25 -15.37 -16.39 19.15
C LYS A 25 -16.24 -15.15 19.18
N LYS A 26 -16.57 -14.67 20.38
CA LYS A 26 -17.25 -13.38 20.59
C LYS A 26 -16.23 -12.26 20.44
N VAL A 27 -16.22 -11.61 19.24
CA VAL A 27 -15.24 -10.59 18.86
C VAL A 27 -15.85 -9.20 18.95
N LEU A 28 -15.09 -8.25 19.51
CA LEU A 28 -15.37 -6.81 19.43
C LEU A 28 -14.22 -6.12 18.68
N VAL A 29 -14.52 -5.44 17.57
CA VAL A 29 -13.57 -4.55 16.87
C VAL A 29 -13.91 -3.10 17.21
N ILE A 30 -12.92 -2.32 17.62
CA ILE A 30 -13.08 -0.89 17.97
C ILE A 30 -12.25 -0.04 17.02
N GLU A 31 -12.89 0.85 16.27
CA GLU A 31 -12.29 1.71 15.27
C GLU A 31 -12.60 3.19 15.53
N GLN A 32 -11.55 4.02 15.51
CA GLN A 32 -11.70 5.46 15.74
C GLN A 32 -12.28 6.23 14.53
N HIS A 33 -12.20 5.67 13.34
CA HIS A 33 -12.74 6.26 12.11
C HIS A 33 -14.23 5.98 11.96
N SER A 34 -14.89 6.76 11.09
CA SER A 34 -16.30 6.58 10.73
C SER A 34 -16.54 5.41 9.78
N VAL A 35 -15.49 4.88 9.18
CA VAL A 35 -15.52 3.73 8.26
C VAL A 35 -14.42 2.74 8.63
N PRO A 36 -14.60 1.43 8.38
CA PRO A 36 -13.55 0.45 8.54
C PRO A 36 -12.58 0.50 7.37
N GLY A 37 -11.37 -0.07 7.52
CA GLY A 37 -10.43 -0.30 6.43
C GLY A 37 -9.04 0.29 6.67
N GLY A 38 -8.90 1.32 7.49
CA GLY A 38 -7.63 2.01 7.65
C GLY A 38 -7.20 2.68 6.34
N CYS A 39 -6.07 2.23 5.75
CA CYS A 39 -5.65 2.69 4.43
C CYS A 39 -6.41 2.01 3.27
N ALA A 40 -7.11 0.90 3.50
CA ALA A 40 -7.97 0.24 2.52
C ALA A 40 -9.38 0.83 2.56
N THR A 41 -9.48 2.08 2.13
CA THR A 41 -10.72 2.87 2.16
C THR A 41 -10.78 3.81 0.97
N ASN A 42 -11.95 4.38 0.71
CA ASN A 42 -12.14 5.43 -0.27
C ASN A 42 -12.98 6.58 0.30
N PHE A 43 -13.04 7.68 -0.44
CA PHE A 43 -13.89 8.82 -0.11
C PHE A 43 -14.47 9.42 -1.38
N THR A 44 -15.55 10.21 -1.26
CA THR A 44 -16.21 10.82 -2.41
C THR A 44 -15.94 12.32 -2.52
N ARG A 45 -15.86 12.80 -3.76
CA ARG A 45 -15.85 14.22 -4.10
C ARG A 45 -16.79 14.43 -5.30
N GLY A 46 -17.91 15.10 -5.09
CA GLY A 46 -18.97 15.19 -6.08
C GLY A 46 -19.47 13.79 -6.45
N SER A 47 -19.40 13.44 -7.73
CA SER A 47 -19.81 12.13 -8.25
C SER A 47 -18.66 11.11 -8.38
N TYR A 48 -17.46 11.45 -7.92
CA TYR A 48 -16.28 10.60 -8.02
C TYR A 48 -15.98 9.91 -6.68
N THR A 49 -15.60 8.66 -6.73
CA THR A 49 -15.02 7.89 -5.62
C THR A 49 -13.51 7.88 -5.78
N LEU A 50 -12.79 8.28 -4.75
CA LEU A 50 -11.35 8.42 -4.76
C LEU A 50 -10.75 7.33 -3.86
N GLU A 51 -9.89 6.50 -4.42
CA GLU A 51 -9.21 5.41 -3.73
C GLU A 51 -8.03 5.94 -2.90
N VAL A 52 -7.99 5.64 -1.61
CA VAL A 52 -6.96 6.21 -0.72
C VAL A 52 -5.60 5.57 -0.92
N GLY A 53 -5.53 4.26 -1.00
CA GLY A 53 -4.26 3.55 -0.98
C GLY A 53 -4.08 2.43 -2.01
N LEU A 54 -5.17 1.88 -2.55
CA LEU A 54 -5.07 0.77 -3.47
C LEU A 54 -4.86 1.25 -4.91
N HIS A 55 -3.65 1.12 -5.43
CA HIS A 55 -3.43 1.20 -6.87
C HIS A 55 -3.72 -0.16 -7.52
N GLU A 56 -3.01 -1.16 -7.10
CA GLU A 56 -3.27 -2.55 -7.44
C GLU A 56 -2.80 -3.47 -6.30
N MET A 57 -3.28 -4.67 -6.29
CA MET A 57 -2.82 -5.73 -5.40
C MET A 57 -2.40 -6.94 -6.23
N ASN A 58 -1.48 -7.75 -5.72
CA ASN A 58 -1.14 -9.01 -6.34
C ASN A 58 -2.39 -9.88 -6.53
N GLY A 59 -2.44 -10.64 -7.61
CA GLY A 59 -3.60 -11.42 -8.01
C GLY A 59 -3.94 -12.57 -7.08
N THR A 60 -4.97 -13.31 -7.45
CA THR A 60 -5.56 -14.39 -6.63
C THR A 60 -4.98 -15.76 -7.01
N SER A 61 -3.65 -15.92 -6.92
CA SER A 61 -3.02 -17.23 -7.11
C SER A 61 -3.38 -18.19 -5.96
N PRO A 62 -3.74 -19.44 -6.22
CA PRO A 62 -3.99 -20.44 -5.16
C PRO A 62 -2.79 -20.70 -4.25
N ALA A 63 -1.58 -20.44 -4.72
CA ALA A 63 -0.36 -20.58 -3.93
C ALA A 63 -0.13 -19.41 -2.95
N ASP A 64 -0.80 -18.29 -3.16
CA ASP A 64 -0.68 -17.08 -2.33
C ASP A 64 -1.42 -17.26 -0.99
N MET A 65 -0.75 -16.92 0.11
CA MET A 65 -1.33 -16.97 1.45
C MET A 65 -2.58 -16.08 1.57
N LYS A 66 -2.54 -14.90 0.97
CA LYS A 66 -3.68 -13.96 0.92
C LYS A 66 -4.90 -14.64 0.29
N THR A 67 -4.72 -15.33 -0.85
CA THR A 67 -5.81 -16.02 -1.54
C THR A 67 -6.42 -17.12 -0.68
N ARG A 68 -5.59 -17.85 0.06
CA ARG A 68 -6.08 -18.87 1.02
C ARG A 68 -6.93 -18.23 2.11
N VAL A 69 -6.48 -17.13 2.70
CA VAL A 69 -7.26 -16.37 3.70
C VAL A 69 -8.55 -15.83 3.10
N PHE A 70 -8.51 -15.29 1.87
CA PHE A 70 -9.69 -14.77 1.19
C PHE A 70 -10.70 -15.87 0.87
N ASN A 71 -10.25 -17.06 0.47
CA ASN A 71 -11.13 -18.21 0.26
C ASN A 71 -11.74 -18.69 1.59
N ASP A 72 -10.94 -18.73 2.65
CA ASP A 72 -11.38 -19.14 3.98
C ASP A 72 -12.45 -18.19 4.55
N LEU A 73 -12.35 -16.90 4.25
CA LEU A 73 -13.31 -15.87 4.65
C LEU A 73 -14.36 -15.55 3.56
N GLU A 74 -14.47 -16.37 2.53
CA GLU A 74 -15.43 -16.24 1.43
C GLU A 74 -15.33 -14.91 0.65
N VAL A 75 -14.19 -14.21 0.76
CA VAL A 75 -13.96 -12.91 0.09
C VAL A 75 -14.02 -13.06 -1.43
N THR A 76 -13.42 -14.14 -1.98
CA THR A 76 -13.34 -14.37 -3.43
C THR A 76 -14.69 -14.56 -4.12
N GLY A 77 -15.71 -14.95 -3.37
CA GLY A 77 -17.09 -15.08 -3.88
C GLY A 77 -17.94 -13.82 -3.71
N ASN A 78 -17.49 -12.86 -2.92
CA ASN A 78 -18.30 -11.71 -2.52
C ASN A 78 -17.67 -10.35 -2.86
N VAL A 79 -16.38 -10.32 -3.18
CA VAL A 79 -15.65 -9.12 -3.61
C VAL A 79 -15.12 -9.36 -5.02
N GLU A 80 -15.40 -8.45 -5.94
CA GLU A 80 -15.01 -8.60 -7.34
C GLU A 80 -13.60 -8.03 -7.57
N PHE A 81 -12.72 -8.87 -8.10
CA PHE A 81 -11.34 -8.53 -8.44
C PHE A 81 -11.21 -8.40 -9.96
N LEU A 82 -10.85 -7.21 -10.42
CA LEU A 82 -10.62 -6.89 -11.83
C LEU A 82 -9.15 -7.09 -12.15
N LYS A 83 -8.83 -7.84 -13.20
CA LYS A 83 -7.45 -7.92 -13.68
C LYS A 83 -7.00 -6.58 -14.24
N VAL A 84 -5.83 -6.11 -13.84
CA VAL A 84 -5.18 -4.96 -14.48
C VAL A 84 -4.43 -5.42 -15.74
N PRO A 85 -4.36 -4.58 -16.79
CA PRO A 85 -3.88 -5.02 -18.12
C PRO A 85 -2.41 -5.40 -18.15
N GLU A 86 -1.54 -4.58 -17.58
CA GLU A 86 -0.08 -4.78 -17.50
C GLU A 86 0.38 -4.73 -16.04
N PHE A 87 1.58 -5.21 -15.76
CA PHE A 87 2.16 -5.09 -14.44
C PHE A 87 2.51 -3.61 -14.18
N TYR A 88 3.25 -2.99 -15.09
CA TYR A 88 3.41 -1.55 -15.11
C TYR A 88 3.97 -1.07 -16.45
N HIS A 89 3.69 0.18 -16.76
CA HIS A 89 4.39 0.97 -17.76
C HIS A 89 5.47 1.80 -17.07
N PHE A 90 6.67 1.87 -17.64
CA PHE A 90 7.82 2.58 -17.07
C PHE A 90 8.39 3.56 -18.07
N THR A 91 8.78 4.75 -17.62
CA THR A 91 9.59 5.67 -18.41
C THR A 91 10.55 6.46 -17.52
N ASN A 92 11.78 6.67 -18.00
CA ASN A 92 12.78 7.55 -17.41
C ASN A 92 13.34 8.57 -18.42
N GLY A 93 12.65 8.75 -19.54
CA GLY A 93 13.06 9.62 -20.65
C GLY A 93 14.13 9.01 -21.57
N ARG A 94 14.82 7.93 -21.16
CA ARG A 94 15.78 7.17 -21.98
C ARG A 94 15.14 5.87 -22.49
N HIS A 95 14.43 5.20 -21.64
CA HIS A 95 13.71 3.95 -21.92
C HIS A 95 12.23 4.14 -21.63
N THR A 96 11.39 3.50 -22.43
CA THR A 96 9.94 3.45 -22.21
C THR A 96 9.47 2.03 -22.50
N LEU A 97 9.03 1.32 -21.47
CA LEU A 97 8.72 -0.10 -21.52
C LEU A 97 7.39 -0.40 -20.85
N THR A 98 6.68 -1.39 -21.37
CA THR A 98 5.52 -1.99 -20.69
C THR A 98 5.89 -3.38 -20.23
N ILE A 99 5.86 -3.60 -18.92
CA ILE A 99 6.19 -4.87 -18.30
C ILE A 99 4.90 -5.67 -18.08
N PRO A 100 4.74 -6.82 -18.74
CA PRO A 100 3.56 -7.67 -18.55
C PRO A 100 3.65 -8.48 -17.25
N HIS A 101 2.50 -8.95 -16.75
CA HIS A 101 2.43 -9.86 -15.60
C HIS A 101 3.01 -11.26 -15.90
N ASP A 102 2.98 -11.68 -17.15
CA ASP A 102 3.55 -12.97 -17.56
C ASP A 102 5.08 -12.89 -17.49
N PRO A 103 5.75 -13.72 -16.66
CA PRO A 103 7.18 -13.62 -16.46
C PRO A 103 8.00 -13.94 -17.71
N GLU A 104 7.55 -14.87 -18.58
CA GLU A 104 8.27 -15.22 -19.79
C GLU A 104 8.25 -14.05 -20.79
N LYS A 105 7.09 -13.41 -20.94
CA LYS A 105 6.96 -12.21 -21.77
C LYS A 105 7.72 -11.01 -21.19
N ALA A 106 7.74 -10.85 -19.87
CA ALA A 106 8.53 -9.80 -19.21
C ALA A 106 10.03 -10.01 -19.46
N ILE A 107 10.53 -11.25 -19.36
CA ILE A 107 11.91 -11.61 -19.69
C ILE A 107 12.21 -11.28 -21.17
N GLU A 108 11.30 -11.60 -22.09
CA GLU A 108 11.47 -11.31 -23.52
C GLU A 108 11.56 -9.80 -23.77
N VAL A 109 10.65 -9.01 -23.23
CA VAL A 109 10.66 -7.52 -23.33
C VAL A 109 11.99 -6.96 -22.83
N LEU A 110 12.45 -7.39 -21.66
CA LEU A 110 13.68 -6.91 -21.06
C LEU A 110 14.93 -7.33 -21.84
N LYS A 111 14.99 -8.58 -22.34
CA LYS A 111 16.12 -9.05 -23.18
C LYS A 111 16.19 -8.34 -24.52
N ASN A 112 15.07 -7.98 -25.11
CA ASN A 112 15.04 -7.22 -26.35
C ASN A 112 15.57 -5.80 -26.16
N GLU A 113 15.26 -5.16 -25.04
CA GLU A 113 15.73 -3.81 -24.72
C GLU A 113 17.19 -3.80 -24.21
N PHE A 114 17.58 -4.81 -23.40
CA PHE A 114 18.89 -4.92 -22.76
C PHE A 114 19.58 -6.25 -23.12
N PRO A 115 19.97 -6.48 -24.39
CA PRO A 115 20.48 -7.78 -24.85
C PRO A 115 21.80 -8.21 -24.19
N SER A 116 22.62 -7.25 -23.74
CA SER A 116 23.87 -7.51 -23.01
C SER A 116 23.65 -8.08 -21.60
N GLU A 117 22.46 -7.89 -21.02
CA GLU A 117 22.12 -8.24 -19.65
C GLU A 117 21.30 -9.54 -19.52
N THR A 118 21.25 -10.35 -20.57
CA THR A 118 20.45 -11.58 -20.62
C THR A 118 20.65 -12.49 -19.40
N ALA A 119 21.88 -12.64 -18.93
CA ALA A 119 22.20 -13.47 -17.77
C ALA A 119 21.68 -12.85 -16.45
N GLY A 120 21.83 -11.55 -16.27
CA GLY A 120 21.35 -10.81 -15.12
C GLY A 120 19.81 -10.82 -15.02
N ILE A 121 19.14 -10.62 -16.17
CA ILE A 121 17.67 -10.72 -16.26
C ILE A 121 17.19 -12.11 -15.82
N GLN A 122 17.86 -13.16 -16.30
CA GLN A 122 17.51 -14.54 -15.94
C GLN A 122 17.69 -14.79 -14.43
N ALA A 123 18.82 -14.34 -13.87
CA ALA A 123 19.11 -14.47 -12.44
C ALA A 123 18.09 -13.69 -11.56
N TYR A 124 17.67 -12.51 -12.01
CA TYR A 124 16.63 -11.73 -11.34
C TYR A 124 15.31 -12.51 -11.27
N PHE A 125 14.81 -13.02 -12.40
CA PHE A 125 13.55 -13.77 -12.44
C PHE A 125 13.64 -15.10 -11.68
N GLU A 126 14.76 -15.79 -11.70
CA GLU A 126 14.98 -16.98 -10.88
C GLU A 126 14.81 -16.65 -9.38
N GLN A 127 15.42 -15.55 -8.92
CA GLN A 127 15.35 -15.11 -7.53
C GLN A 127 13.93 -14.71 -7.12
N ILE A 128 13.21 -13.90 -7.91
CA ILE A 128 11.89 -13.42 -7.51
C ILE A 128 10.79 -14.47 -7.65
N LEU A 129 10.93 -15.41 -8.58
CA LEU A 129 9.95 -16.49 -8.74
C LEU A 129 10.18 -17.64 -7.75
N ASN A 130 11.42 -17.85 -7.30
CA ASN A 130 11.79 -18.92 -6.38
C ASN A 130 12.62 -18.39 -5.20
N PRO A 131 12.07 -17.47 -4.39
CA PRO A 131 12.83 -16.85 -3.31
C PRO A 131 13.29 -17.91 -2.29
N LYS A 132 14.61 -18.00 -2.10
CA LYS A 132 15.18 -18.82 -1.05
C LYS A 132 14.93 -18.11 0.29
N ARG A 133 14.02 -18.62 1.11
CA ARG A 133 13.82 -18.11 2.47
C ARG A 133 15.05 -18.46 3.31
N LYS A 134 15.91 -17.47 3.55
CA LYS A 134 16.89 -17.61 4.63
C LYS A 134 16.13 -17.46 5.96
N SER A 135 16.31 -18.41 6.86
CA SER A 135 15.80 -18.33 8.22
C SER A 135 16.47 -17.14 8.92
N SER A 136 15.68 -16.25 9.51
CA SER A 136 16.17 -15.17 10.38
C SER A 136 16.55 -15.74 11.75
N VAL A 137 17.61 -16.54 11.81
CA VAL A 137 18.19 -16.99 13.08
C VAL A 137 19.16 -15.92 13.58
N PRO A 138 19.05 -15.46 14.84
CA PRO A 138 20.00 -14.48 15.39
C PRO A 138 21.44 -15.00 15.25
N GLY A 139 22.33 -14.19 14.65
CA GLY A 139 23.74 -14.50 14.42
C GLY A 139 24.11 -14.99 13.02
N GLN A 140 23.17 -15.05 12.08
CA GLN A 140 23.48 -15.32 10.67
C GLN A 140 23.87 -14.04 9.90
N GLU A 141 24.55 -14.22 8.74
CA GLU A 141 24.95 -13.13 7.85
C GLU A 141 23.79 -12.17 7.58
N LYS A 142 24.10 -10.85 7.57
CA LYS A 142 23.15 -9.81 7.20
C LYS A 142 22.50 -10.15 5.86
N GLU A 143 21.19 -10.15 5.80
CA GLU A 143 20.46 -10.37 4.57
C GLU A 143 20.81 -9.28 3.54
N LYS A 144 21.05 -9.68 2.28
CA LYS A 144 21.27 -8.72 1.18
C LYS A 144 20.02 -7.89 0.94
N SER A 145 20.22 -6.63 0.60
CA SER A 145 19.18 -5.79 0.03
C SER A 145 18.92 -6.13 -1.45
N ILE A 146 17.79 -5.67 -1.99
CA ILE A 146 17.54 -5.78 -3.44
C ILE A 146 18.58 -4.97 -4.24
N GLY A 147 19.01 -3.79 -3.76
CA GLY A 147 20.05 -2.99 -4.40
C GLY A 147 21.37 -3.73 -4.52
N GLU A 148 21.87 -4.31 -3.42
CA GLU A 148 23.09 -5.12 -3.41
C GLU A 148 22.99 -6.37 -4.30
N PHE A 149 21.81 -6.96 -4.40
CA PHE A 149 21.58 -8.09 -5.29
C PHE A 149 21.64 -7.67 -6.75
N LEU A 150 20.97 -6.60 -7.15
CA LEU A 150 21.00 -6.09 -8.51
C LEU A 150 22.42 -5.69 -8.93
N ASP A 151 23.19 -5.05 -8.06
CA ASP A 151 24.61 -4.72 -8.31
C ASP A 151 25.46 -5.96 -8.59
N SER A 152 25.12 -7.09 -7.99
CA SER A 152 25.88 -8.33 -8.15
C SER A 152 25.58 -9.10 -9.46
N ILE A 153 24.49 -8.77 -10.17
CA ILE A 153 24.01 -9.53 -11.33
C ILE A 153 23.78 -8.70 -12.59
N ILE A 154 23.67 -7.37 -12.49
CA ILE A 154 23.35 -6.45 -13.59
C ILE A 154 24.36 -5.31 -13.63
N GLY A 155 24.94 -5.06 -14.80
CA GLY A 155 25.86 -3.95 -15.04
C GLY A 155 25.15 -2.67 -15.51
N ASP A 156 24.04 -2.81 -16.23
CA ASP A 156 23.30 -1.69 -16.81
C ASP A 156 22.38 -1.01 -15.77
N GLU A 157 22.65 0.25 -15.49
CA GLU A 157 21.89 1.02 -14.49
C GLU A 157 20.44 1.32 -14.91
N ASP A 158 20.18 1.53 -16.21
CA ASP A 158 18.81 1.75 -16.69
C ASP A 158 17.96 0.48 -16.54
N LEU A 159 18.54 -0.71 -16.76
CA LEU A 159 17.84 -1.97 -16.47
C LEU A 159 17.51 -2.11 -14.98
N LYS A 160 18.45 -1.76 -14.08
CA LYS A 160 18.15 -1.77 -12.63
C LYS A 160 16.99 -0.84 -12.29
N LEU A 161 16.94 0.36 -12.87
CA LEU A 161 15.84 1.30 -12.69
C LEU A 161 14.52 0.77 -13.23
N VAL A 162 14.52 0.11 -14.38
CA VAL A 162 13.31 -0.54 -14.94
C VAL A 162 12.79 -1.62 -13.98
N LEU A 163 13.67 -2.50 -13.47
CA LEU A 163 13.29 -3.57 -12.53
C LEU A 163 12.78 -3.04 -11.19
N LEU A 164 13.25 -1.87 -10.77
CA LEU A 164 12.83 -1.15 -9.58
C LEU A 164 11.68 -0.16 -9.86
N GLY A 165 11.05 -0.19 -11.03
CA GLY A 165 10.04 0.78 -11.44
C GLY A 165 8.94 1.01 -10.41
N ASN A 166 8.45 -0.06 -9.78
CA ASN A 166 7.43 -0.03 -8.74
C ASN A 166 7.99 -0.07 -7.29
N LEU A 167 9.28 0.22 -7.10
CA LEU A 167 9.93 0.19 -5.78
C LEU A 167 9.15 1.00 -4.73
N GLY A 168 8.61 2.17 -5.13
CA GLY A 168 7.84 3.05 -4.24
C GLY A 168 6.62 2.40 -3.59
N TYR A 169 6.14 1.25 -4.07
CA TYR A 169 5.09 0.46 -3.40
C TYR A 169 5.61 -0.33 -2.21
N PHE A 170 6.92 -0.52 -2.09
CA PHE A 170 7.54 -1.35 -1.06
C PHE A 170 8.44 -0.54 -0.12
N HIS A 171 9.25 0.37 -0.68
CA HIS A 171 10.25 1.11 0.05
C HIS A 171 10.73 2.36 -0.72
N ASP A 172 11.41 3.28 -0.02
CA ASP A 172 12.02 4.48 -0.61
C ASP A 172 13.49 4.30 -1.01
N ASP A 173 14.11 3.17 -0.63
CA ASP A 173 15.55 2.91 -0.82
C ASP A 173 15.81 1.43 -1.15
N PRO A 174 16.37 1.10 -2.32
CA PRO A 174 16.66 -0.29 -2.71
C PRO A 174 17.73 -0.96 -1.84
N TYR A 175 18.62 -0.18 -1.21
CA TYR A 175 19.70 -0.71 -0.35
C TYR A 175 19.25 -0.99 1.08
N SER A 176 18.06 -0.54 1.47
CA SER A 176 17.44 -0.82 2.77
C SER A 176 16.35 -1.89 2.69
N LEU A 177 15.85 -2.18 1.48
CA LEU A 177 14.78 -3.16 1.28
C LEU A 177 15.33 -4.58 1.22
N SER A 178 14.85 -5.46 2.11
CA SER A 178 15.19 -6.89 2.15
C SER A 178 14.93 -7.56 0.79
N LEU A 179 15.93 -8.30 0.29
CA LEU A 179 15.80 -9.09 -0.94
C LEU A 179 14.70 -10.15 -0.84
N THR A 180 14.58 -10.83 0.31
CA THR A 180 13.55 -11.85 0.51
C THR A 180 12.16 -11.23 0.48
N TYR A 181 11.94 -10.12 1.19
CA TYR A 181 10.67 -9.41 1.19
C TYR A 181 10.30 -8.95 -0.24
N TYR A 182 11.22 -8.26 -0.92
CA TYR A 182 11.00 -7.80 -2.31
C TYR A 182 10.70 -8.97 -3.24
N SER A 183 11.46 -10.07 -3.15
CA SER A 183 11.28 -11.24 -4.01
C SER A 183 9.90 -11.88 -3.82
N VAL A 184 9.44 -12.03 -2.58
CA VAL A 184 8.12 -12.59 -2.29
C VAL A 184 7.01 -11.67 -2.81
N ALA A 185 7.12 -10.37 -2.55
CA ALA A 185 6.13 -9.39 -2.97
C ALA A 185 6.07 -9.27 -4.51
N GLN A 186 7.21 -9.03 -5.16
CA GLN A 186 7.30 -8.88 -6.62
C GLN A 186 6.93 -10.18 -7.35
N GLY A 187 7.42 -11.33 -6.86
CA GLY A 187 7.12 -12.63 -7.43
C GLY A 187 5.64 -13.00 -7.34
N SER A 188 4.91 -12.49 -6.36
CA SER A 188 3.47 -12.73 -6.24
C SER A 188 2.66 -12.06 -7.36
N TYR A 189 3.09 -10.88 -7.85
CA TYR A 189 2.49 -10.25 -9.03
C TYR A 189 2.72 -11.07 -10.30
N TYR A 190 3.91 -11.59 -10.51
CA TYR A 190 4.18 -12.45 -11.67
C TYR A 190 3.43 -13.78 -11.62
N LYS A 191 3.20 -14.35 -10.43
CA LYS A 191 2.49 -15.63 -10.25
C LYS A 191 0.96 -15.50 -10.34
N GLY A 192 0.41 -14.37 -9.95
CA GLY A 192 -1.04 -14.17 -9.83
C GLY A 192 -1.59 -13.02 -10.67
N GLY A 193 -0.74 -12.23 -11.30
CA GLY A 193 -1.12 -10.99 -11.94
C GLY A 193 -1.37 -9.86 -10.93
N GLY A 194 -1.80 -8.71 -11.43
CA GLY A 194 -2.30 -7.59 -10.66
C GLY A 194 -3.83 -7.51 -10.71
N SER A 195 -4.43 -7.01 -9.65
CA SER A 195 -5.88 -6.86 -9.55
C SER A 195 -6.25 -5.54 -8.88
N PHE A 196 -7.38 -4.99 -9.31
CA PHE A 196 -8.07 -3.90 -8.62
C PHE A 196 -9.42 -4.39 -8.08
N ILE A 197 -9.90 -3.83 -6.99
CA ILE A 197 -11.21 -4.18 -6.43
C ILE A 197 -12.27 -3.27 -7.08
N ARG A 198 -13.30 -3.86 -7.75
CA ARG A 198 -14.41 -3.08 -8.30
C ARG A 198 -15.11 -2.28 -7.20
N GLY A 199 -15.23 -0.97 -7.40
CA GLY A 199 -15.76 -0.04 -6.40
C GLY A 199 -14.76 0.39 -5.32
N GLY A 200 -13.49 -0.02 -5.43
CA GLY A 200 -12.39 0.37 -4.54
C GLY A 200 -12.22 -0.53 -3.31
N SER A 201 -11.15 -0.29 -2.58
CA SER A 201 -10.73 -1.12 -1.43
C SER A 201 -11.73 -1.12 -0.28
N GLN A 202 -12.57 -0.08 -0.16
CA GLN A 202 -13.64 -0.03 0.84
C GLN A 202 -14.59 -1.23 0.74
N LYS A 203 -14.81 -1.78 -0.47
CA LYS A 203 -15.65 -2.97 -0.66
C LYS A 203 -15.15 -4.18 0.12
N LEU A 204 -13.84 -4.40 0.12
CA LEU A 204 -13.22 -5.47 0.91
C LEU A 204 -13.36 -5.19 2.42
N SER A 205 -13.13 -3.96 2.83
CA SER A 205 -13.20 -3.55 4.24
C SER A 205 -14.62 -3.66 4.79
N ASP A 206 -15.62 -3.22 4.02
CA ASP A 206 -17.04 -3.33 4.38
C ASP A 206 -17.50 -4.79 4.43
N TYR A 207 -17.06 -5.61 3.46
CA TYR A 207 -17.34 -7.04 3.45
C TYR A 207 -16.82 -7.71 4.73
N LEU A 208 -15.55 -7.52 5.08
CA LEU A 208 -14.96 -8.13 6.27
C LEU A 208 -15.65 -7.65 7.57
N ALA A 209 -15.97 -6.37 7.67
CA ALA A 209 -16.73 -5.83 8.80
C ALA A 209 -18.16 -6.42 8.88
N GLY A 210 -18.82 -6.61 7.73
CA GLY A 210 -20.11 -7.30 7.62
C GLY A 210 -20.01 -8.77 8.00
N TYR A 211 -18.96 -9.45 7.58
CA TYR A 211 -18.67 -10.85 7.90
C TYR A 211 -18.49 -11.08 9.41
N ILE A 212 -17.78 -10.18 10.10
CA ILE A 212 -17.65 -10.22 11.56
C ILE A 212 -19.05 -10.17 12.20
N ARG A 213 -19.89 -9.22 11.77
CA ARG A 213 -21.24 -9.02 12.34
C ARG A 213 -22.16 -10.23 12.06
N SER A 214 -22.11 -10.80 10.86
CA SER A 214 -22.93 -11.97 10.50
C SER A 214 -22.55 -13.24 11.27
N HIS A 215 -21.33 -13.28 11.84
CA HIS A 215 -20.86 -14.37 12.69
C HIS A 215 -20.91 -14.03 14.21
N GLY A 216 -21.77 -13.06 14.59
CA GLY A 216 -22.02 -12.72 16.01
C GLY A 216 -21.00 -11.81 16.67
N GLY A 217 -20.02 -11.26 15.92
CA GLY A 217 -19.11 -10.24 16.40
C GLY A 217 -19.68 -8.83 16.28
N GLU A 218 -19.02 -7.87 16.90
CA GLU A 218 -19.37 -6.46 16.89
C GLU A 218 -18.26 -5.61 16.28
N VAL A 219 -18.60 -4.57 15.50
CA VAL A 219 -17.67 -3.58 14.97
C VAL A 219 -18.19 -2.20 15.34
N LEU A 220 -17.50 -1.52 16.25
CA LEU A 220 -17.80 -0.18 16.73
C LEU A 220 -16.93 0.84 16.00
N LEU A 221 -17.56 1.67 15.17
CA LEU A 221 -16.92 2.79 14.47
C LEU A 221 -17.07 4.08 15.28
N ASN A 222 -16.23 5.10 15.00
CA ASN A 222 -16.18 6.37 15.73
C ASN A 222 -15.87 6.22 17.23
N HIS A 223 -15.16 5.16 17.61
CA HIS A 223 -14.76 4.92 19.00
C HIS A 223 -13.24 4.85 19.10
N LEU A 224 -12.68 5.64 20.00
CA LEU A 224 -11.24 5.69 20.27
C LEU A 224 -10.96 4.91 21.57
N VAL A 225 -10.08 3.91 21.48
CA VAL A 225 -9.51 3.25 22.67
C VAL A 225 -8.56 4.24 23.35
N THR A 226 -8.75 4.44 24.63
CA THR A 226 -8.04 5.44 25.45
C THR A 226 -7.18 4.85 26.54
N GLY A 227 -7.25 3.53 26.74
CA GLY A 227 -6.41 2.84 27.72
C GLY A 227 -6.64 1.33 27.70
N LEU A 228 -5.62 0.61 28.14
CA LEU A 228 -5.69 -0.83 28.41
C LEU A 228 -5.94 -1.07 29.90
N ILE A 229 -6.63 -2.15 30.22
CA ILE A 229 -6.97 -2.53 31.60
C ILE A 229 -6.08 -3.71 31.99
N PRO A 230 -5.03 -3.49 32.81
CA PRO A 230 -4.16 -4.55 33.26
C PRO A 230 -4.84 -5.39 34.35
N GLU A 231 -4.58 -6.69 34.33
CA GLU A 231 -4.95 -7.65 35.39
C GLU A 231 -3.77 -8.61 35.63
N GLY A 232 -2.95 -8.30 36.62
CA GLY A 232 -1.69 -9.03 36.83
C GLY A 232 -0.73 -8.83 35.65
N LYS A 233 -0.37 -9.93 34.98
CA LYS A 233 0.55 -9.93 33.82
C LYS A 233 -0.16 -9.90 32.45
N ARG A 234 -1.47 -9.76 32.44
CA ARG A 234 -2.28 -9.75 31.19
C ARG A 234 -3.07 -8.45 31.09
N ILE A 235 -3.52 -8.15 29.89
CA ILE A 235 -4.50 -7.11 29.63
C ILE A 235 -5.88 -7.78 29.57
N ALA A 236 -6.80 -7.37 30.46
CA ALA A 236 -8.13 -7.97 30.62
C ALA A 236 -9.25 -7.17 29.92
N GLY A 237 -8.91 -6.05 29.29
CA GLY A 237 -9.91 -5.22 28.62
C GLY A 237 -9.37 -3.88 28.16
N VAL A 238 -10.27 -3.04 27.69
CA VAL A 238 -9.96 -1.69 27.18
C VAL A 238 -10.97 -0.66 27.69
N ASN A 239 -10.49 0.56 27.88
CA ASN A 239 -11.30 1.76 28.00
C ASN A 239 -11.39 2.45 26.64
N PHE A 240 -12.58 2.91 26.28
CA PHE A 240 -12.79 3.59 25.00
C PHE A 240 -13.93 4.60 25.11
N ARG A 241 -14.02 5.52 24.16
CA ARG A 241 -15.09 6.54 24.12
C ARG A 241 -15.44 6.89 22.67
N LYS A 242 -16.59 7.51 22.45
CA LYS A 242 -16.87 8.13 21.14
C LYS A 242 -15.81 9.17 20.83
N LYS A 243 -15.29 9.19 19.59
CA LYS A 243 -14.29 10.16 19.15
C LYS A 243 -14.84 11.58 19.02
N SER A 244 -16.12 11.72 18.68
CA SER A 244 -16.81 13.01 18.58
C SER A 244 -17.24 13.48 19.96
N GLY A 245 -16.60 14.56 20.46
CA GLY A 245 -16.93 15.23 21.71
C GLY A 245 -15.95 14.88 22.84
N SER A 246 -15.31 15.91 23.38
CA SER A 246 -14.38 15.80 24.52
C SER A 246 -15.03 15.33 25.81
N SER A 247 -16.37 15.39 25.88
CA SER A 247 -17.21 15.02 27.05
C SER A 247 -17.94 13.67 26.93
N SER A 248 -17.59 12.84 25.91
CA SER A 248 -18.22 11.52 25.80
C SER A 248 -17.80 10.61 26.96
N PRO A 249 -18.76 9.88 27.59
CA PRO A 249 -18.44 8.98 28.70
C PRO A 249 -17.44 7.90 28.25
N THR A 250 -16.55 7.55 29.17
CA THR A 250 -15.66 6.39 29.00
C THR A 250 -16.51 5.12 29.19
N LEU A 251 -16.38 4.24 28.19
CA LEU A 251 -16.95 2.90 28.19
C LEU A 251 -15.83 1.90 28.46
N THR A 252 -16.19 0.73 28.95
CA THR A 252 -15.27 -0.35 29.27
C THR A 252 -15.74 -1.65 28.63
N ALA A 253 -14.84 -2.40 28.04
CA ALA A 253 -15.07 -3.76 27.58
C ALA A 253 -13.97 -4.68 28.10
N SER A 254 -14.34 -5.89 28.54
CA SER A 254 -13.41 -6.92 28.98
C SER A 254 -13.30 -8.04 27.94
N ALA A 255 -12.11 -8.63 27.83
CA ALA A 255 -11.86 -9.78 26.96
C ALA A 255 -10.80 -10.70 27.55
N ASP A 256 -10.74 -11.93 27.03
CA ASP A 256 -9.69 -12.86 27.37
C ASP A 256 -8.39 -12.55 26.63
N GLU A 257 -8.49 -12.02 25.39
CA GLU A 257 -7.35 -11.62 24.55
C GLU A 257 -7.56 -10.25 23.89
N ILE A 258 -6.47 -9.51 23.67
CA ILE A 258 -6.45 -8.25 22.96
C ILE A 258 -5.53 -8.32 21.74
N ILE A 259 -6.04 -7.94 20.58
CA ILE A 259 -5.24 -7.77 19.35
C ILE A 259 -5.11 -6.27 19.07
N ALA A 260 -3.89 -5.75 19.17
CA ALA A 260 -3.60 -4.35 18.85
C ALA A 260 -3.20 -4.21 17.37
N ASN A 261 -4.19 -3.93 16.49
CA ASN A 261 -3.96 -3.61 15.08
C ASN A 261 -3.90 -2.10 14.88
N MET A 262 -2.95 -1.48 15.54
CA MET A 262 -2.73 -0.03 15.54
C MET A 262 -1.23 0.27 15.39
N SER A 263 -0.86 1.55 15.27
CA SER A 263 0.55 1.92 15.20
C SER A 263 1.27 1.62 16.51
N ILE A 264 2.53 1.20 16.44
CA ILE A 264 3.36 0.93 17.62
C ILE A 264 3.50 2.17 18.52
N PRO A 265 3.75 3.40 18.00
CA PRO A 265 3.70 4.61 18.83
C PRO A 265 2.37 4.80 19.57
N GLY A 266 1.26 4.57 18.89
CA GLY A 266 -0.06 4.66 19.55
C GLY A 266 -0.29 3.58 20.61
N LEU A 267 0.24 2.36 20.43
CA LEU A 267 0.18 1.32 21.44
C LEU A 267 0.99 1.72 22.69
N ARG A 268 2.18 2.27 22.49
CA ARG A 268 3.03 2.76 23.56
C ARG A 268 2.33 3.76 24.50
N GLU A 269 1.45 4.61 23.95
CA GLU A 269 0.66 5.56 24.72
C GLU A 269 -0.45 4.91 25.58
N LEU A 270 -0.81 3.67 25.29
CA LEU A 270 -1.90 2.95 25.96
C LEU A 270 -1.43 2.00 27.06
N VAL A 271 -0.15 1.66 27.12
CA VAL A 271 0.42 0.72 28.08
C VAL A 271 1.06 1.46 29.27
N PRO A 272 1.26 0.77 30.42
CA PRO A 272 2.06 1.31 31.53
C PRO A 272 3.49 1.66 31.12
N GLU A 273 4.13 2.60 31.84
CA GLU A 273 5.47 3.11 31.48
C GLU A 273 6.53 2.01 31.34
N GLU A 274 6.52 1.00 32.22
CA GLU A 274 7.47 -0.12 32.14
C GLU A 274 7.36 -0.93 30.84
N ASP A 275 6.13 -1.11 30.34
CA ASP A 275 5.86 -1.78 29.06
C ASP A 275 6.15 -0.84 27.87
N ALA A 276 5.89 0.45 28.04
CA ALA A 276 6.24 1.48 27.04
C ALA A 276 7.75 1.52 26.78
N VAL A 277 8.58 1.39 27.84
CA VAL A 277 10.04 1.27 27.72
C VAL A 277 10.41 0.01 26.95
N ARG A 278 9.85 -1.16 27.30
CA ARG A 278 10.11 -2.43 26.61
C ARG A 278 9.75 -2.38 25.13
N ILE A 279 8.62 -1.73 24.77
CA ILE A 279 8.21 -1.51 23.37
C ILE A 279 9.25 -0.61 22.68
N SER A 280 9.70 0.46 23.34
CA SER A 280 10.70 1.37 22.79
C SER A 280 12.03 0.67 22.51
N ASP A 281 12.51 -0.14 23.46
CA ASP A 281 13.74 -0.93 23.30
C ASP A 281 13.63 -1.93 22.14
N ALA A 282 12.45 -2.54 21.97
CA ALA A 282 12.19 -3.51 20.88
C ALA A 282 12.20 -2.88 19.47
N ILE A 283 11.97 -1.57 19.38
CA ILE A 283 12.01 -0.82 18.11
C ILE A 283 13.18 0.15 18.02
N GLU A 284 14.13 0.06 18.93
CA GLU A 284 15.34 0.89 18.91
C GLU A 284 16.06 0.74 17.56
N GLY A 285 16.49 1.85 16.98
CA GLY A 285 17.12 1.89 15.66
C GLY A 285 16.17 1.75 14.49
N GLN A 286 14.87 1.46 14.71
CA GLN A 286 13.87 1.50 13.64
C GLN A 286 13.51 2.94 13.32
N ARG A 287 13.38 3.25 12.04
CA ARG A 287 12.88 4.55 11.58
C ARG A 287 11.51 4.40 10.92
N PRO A 288 10.61 5.39 11.02
CA PRO A 288 9.40 5.42 10.21
C PRO A 288 9.76 5.34 8.72
N GLY A 289 9.01 4.56 7.96
CA GLY A 289 9.13 4.53 6.51
C GLY A 289 8.73 5.85 5.86
N ALA A 290 8.87 5.93 4.54
CA ALA A 290 8.38 7.05 3.77
C ALA A 290 6.85 7.14 3.84
N SER A 291 6.33 8.36 3.73
CA SER A 291 4.92 8.64 3.44
C SER A 291 4.70 8.75 1.93
N LEU A 292 3.47 8.98 1.54
CA LEU A 292 3.10 9.20 0.15
C LEU A 292 2.32 10.51 0.02
N LEU A 293 2.70 11.33 -0.96
CA LEU A 293 1.84 12.40 -1.46
C LEU A 293 0.97 11.83 -2.57
N THR A 294 -0.35 11.95 -2.42
CA THR A 294 -1.30 11.52 -3.45
C THR A 294 -2.12 12.70 -3.94
N ILE A 295 -2.23 12.84 -5.26
CA ILE A 295 -3.06 13.84 -5.92
C ILE A 295 -4.09 13.08 -6.75
N TYR A 296 -5.36 13.32 -6.45
CA TYR A 296 -6.49 12.65 -7.10
C TYR A 296 -7.07 13.52 -8.21
N PHE A 297 -7.44 12.87 -9.31
CA PHE A 297 -8.07 13.49 -10.48
C PHE A 297 -9.43 12.85 -10.76
N GLY A 298 -10.44 13.70 -10.96
CA GLY A 298 -11.71 13.28 -11.53
C GLY A 298 -11.79 13.85 -12.96
N PHE A 299 -11.80 12.96 -13.94
CA PHE A 299 -11.82 13.32 -15.37
C PHE A 299 -13.25 13.39 -15.91
N LYS A 300 -13.55 14.42 -16.66
CA LYS A 300 -14.83 14.58 -17.38
C LYS A 300 -14.96 13.62 -18.55
N LYS A 301 -13.83 13.12 -19.06
CA LYS A 301 -13.71 12.14 -20.15
C LYS A 301 -12.70 11.04 -19.74
N SER A 302 -12.80 9.88 -20.35
CA SER A 302 -11.77 8.86 -20.19
C SER A 302 -10.46 9.28 -20.87
N LEU A 303 -9.32 9.06 -20.22
CA LEU A 303 -8.00 9.26 -20.84
C LEU A 303 -7.77 8.35 -22.06
N LYS A 304 -8.56 7.28 -22.20
CA LYS A 304 -8.60 6.46 -23.43
C LYS A 304 -8.93 7.26 -24.68
N GLU A 305 -9.72 8.32 -24.55
CA GLU A 305 -10.07 9.21 -25.68
C GLU A 305 -8.84 10.01 -26.17
N SER A 306 -7.90 10.31 -25.26
CA SER A 306 -6.59 10.93 -25.61
C SER A 306 -5.56 9.92 -26.10
N GLY A 307 -5.92 8.65 -26.27
CA GLY A 307 -5.00 7.59 -26.70
C GLY A 307 -4.18 6.95 -25.57
N PHE A 308 -4.31 7.40 -24.33
CA PHE A 308 -3.63 6.77 -23.20
C PHE A 308 -4.22 5.39 -22.90
N ARG A 309 -3.35 4.37 -22.65
CA ARG A 309 -3.77 2.97 -22.56
C ARG A 309 -3.20 2.20 -21.36
N PHE A 310 -2.43 2.88 -20.51
CA PHE A 310 -1.72 2.23 -19.40
C PHE A 310 -2.48 2.42 -18.11
N TYR A 311 -2.57 1.33 -17.31
CA TYR A 311 -3.19 1.36 -15.99
C TYR A 311 -2.28 2.03 -14.95
N SER A 312 -1.06 1.50 -14.77
CA SER A 312 -0.04 2.05 -13.87
C SER A 312 1.18 2.50 -14.67
N THR A 313 1.56 3.76 -14.54
CA THR A 313 2.75 4.33 -15.18
C THR A 313 3.70 4.87 -14.12
N PHE A 314 4.93 4.33 -14.09
CA PHE A 314 6.00 4.81 -13.22
C PHE A 314 6.93 5.72 -14.03
N VAL A 315 7.06 6.94 -13.58
CA VAL A 315 7.86 7.98 -14.23
C VAL A 315 9.06 8.29 -13.34
N TYR A 316 10.22 7.86 -13.75
CA TYR A 316 11.46 8.26 -13.11
C TYR A 316 11.98 9.53 -13.78
N ASP A 317 12.42 10.48 -12.96
CA ASP A 317 13.02 11.71 -13.48
C ASP A 317 14.34 11.40 -14.19
N SER A 318 14.64 12.17 -15.24
CA SER A 318 15.85 11.96 -16.04
C SER A 318 17.16 12.18 -15.26
N SER A 319 17.10 12.84 -14.12
CA SER A 319 18.25 13.00 -13.19
C SER A 319 18.58 11.71 -12.41
N VAL A 320 17.65 10.76 -12.33
CA VAL A 320 17.89 9.43 -11.76
C VAL A 320 18.64 8.59 -12.79
N ARG A 321 19.94 8.40 -12.55
CA ARG A 321 20.86 7.67 -13.45
C ARG A 321 21.23 6.29 -12.94
N THR A 322 21.22 6.12 -11.64
CA THR A 322 21.57 4.88 -10.94
C THR A 322 20.52 4.56 -9.89
N GLN A 323 20.45 3.31 -9.46
CA GLN A 323 19.57 2.94 -8.35
C GLN A 323 19.93 3.68 -7.03
N SER A 324 21.18 4.13 -6.87
CA SER A 324 21.60 4.93 -5.71
C SER A 324 21.01 6.35 -5.71
N ASP A 325 20.57 6.86 -6.86
CA ASP A 325 19.93 8.17 -6.95
C ASP A 325 18.47 8.18 -6.46
N ILE A 326 17.82 7.01 -6.35
CA ILE A 326 16.38 6.91 -6.03
C ILE A 326 16.07 7.59 -4.71
N LEU A 327 16.78 7.25 -3.63
CA LEU A 327 16.53 7.83 -2.31
C LEU A 327 16.72 9.36 -2.29
N LYS A 328 17.73 9.86 -3.00
CA LYS A 328 17.96 11.31 -3.14
C LYS A 328 16.85 11.96 -3.95
N ASN A 329 16.40 11.33 -5.04
CA ASN A 329 15.34 11.85 -5.88
C ASN A 329 13.99 11.92 -5.13
N ASN A 330 13.70 11.00 -4.23
CA ASN A 330 12.51 11.03 -3.37
C ASN A 330 12.46 12.27 -2.45
N ARG A 331 13.58 12.97 -2.26
CA ARG A 331 13.68 14.24 -1.50
C ARG A 331 13.86 15.46 -2.37
N SER A 332 13.84 15.33 -3.69
CA SER A 332 13.91 16.45 -4.63
C SER A 332 12.63 17.27 -4.62
N ASN A 333 12.63 18.43 -5.29
CA ASN A 333 11.43 19.19 -5.53
C ASN A 333 10.44 18.42 -6.45
N PHE A 334 9.18 18.81 -6.47
CA PHE A 334 8.15 18.11 -7.23
C PHE A 334 8.34 18.17 -8.76
N GLU A 335 9.10 19.13 -9.29
CA GLU A 335 9.44 19.19 -10.72
C GLU A 335 10.33 18.02 -11.16
N GLN A 336 11.17 17.50 -10.26
CA GLN A 336 12.14 16.43 -10.53
C GLN A 336 11.82 15.11 -9.84
N ARG A 337 10.85 15.09 -8.91
CA ARG A 337 10.54 13.88 -8.14
C ARG A 337 9.91 12.81 -9.02
N SER A 338 10.40 11.59 -8.91
CA SER A 338 9.79 10.42 -9.56
C SER A 338 8.41 10.15 -8.96
N PHE A 339 7.48 9.61 -9.77
CA PHE A 339 6.10 9.39 -9.34
C PHE A 339 5.47 8.21 -10.10
N ALA A 340 4.39 7.69 -9.54
CA ALA A 340 3.47 6.79 -10.23
C ALA A 340 2.19 7.56 -10.62
N PHE A 341 1.65 7.27 -11.79
CA PHE A 341 0.32 7.68 -12.21
C PHE A 341 -0.54 6.43 -12.45
N VAL A 342 -1.71 6.38 -11.86
CA VAL A 342 -2.69 5.30 -12.03
C VAL A 342 -3.94 5.87 -12.69
N ASP A 343 -4.37 5.28 -13.80
CA ASP A 343 -5.64 5.54 -14.46
C ASP A 343 -6.63 4.39 -14.18
N TYR A 344 -7.48 4.57 -13.19
CA TYR A 344 -8.52 3.58 -12.85
C TYR A 344 -9.58 3.41 -13.95
N GLY A 345 -9.59 4.29 -14.96
CA GLY A 345 -10.44 4.18 -16.14
C GLY A 345 -10.00 3.09 -17.13
N GLN A 346 -8.80 2.53 -16.97
CA GLN A 346 -8.32 1.42 -17.81
C GLN A 346 -9.03 0.08 -17.50
N VAL A 347 -9.66 -0.01 -16.33
CA VAL A 347 -10.52 -1.11 -15.92
C VAL A 347 -11.93 -0.58 -15.59
N ASP A 348 -12.93 -1.47 -15.50
CA ASP A 348 -14.27 -1.08 -15.06
C ASP A 348 -14.32 -0.91 -13.53
N SER A 349 -13.56 0.08 -13.04
CA SER A 349 -13.35 0.31 -11.61
C SER A 349 -14.61 0.75 -10.85
N GLN A 350 -15.61 1.30 -11.54
CA GLN A 350 -16.82 1.92 -10.96
C GLN A 350 -16.52 3.07 -9.97
N LEU A 351 -15.38 3.73 -10.12
CA LEU A 351 -15.01 4.90 -9.30
C LEU A 351 -15.56 6.22 -9.83
N ALA A 352 -16.06 6.25 -11.06
CA ALA A 352 -16.62 7.43 -11.70
C ALA A 352 -17.94 7.09 -12.41
N PRO A 353 -18.79 8.10 -12.70
CA PRO A 353 -19.94 7.93 -13.57
C PRO A 353 -19.53 7.48 -14.98
N GLU A 354 -20.49 6.92 -15.72
CA GLU A 354 -20.30 6.52 -17.12
C GLU A 354 -19.72 7.65 -17.97
N GLY A 355 -18.76 7.32 -18.84
CA GLY A 355 -18.05 8.27 -19.70
C GLY A 355 -16.97 9.13 -18.98
N LYS A 356 -16.84 8.98 -17.66
CA LYS A 356 -15.84 9.66 -16.82
C LYS A 356 -14.82 8.69 -16.28
N SER A 357 -13.73 9.19 -15.71
CA SER A 357 -12.75 8.35 -15.04
C SER A 357 -12.11 9.02 -13.83
N VAL A 358 -11.35 8.24 -13.06
CA VAL A 358 -10.57 8.69 -11.91
C VAL A 358 -9.13 8.24 -12.13
N GLY A 359 -8.20 9.10 -11.75
CA GLY A 359 -6.78 8.77 -11.69
C GLY A 359 -6.12 9.35 -10.45
N ALA A 360 -4.91 8.89 -10.18
CA ALA A 360 -4.11 9.39 -9.08
C ALA A 360 -2.63 9.45 -9.44
N VAL A 361 -1.97 10.54 -9.05
CA VAL A 361 -0.51 10.59 -8.91
C VAL A 361 -0.15 10.22 -7.50
N CYS A 362 0.88 9.40 -7.36
CA CYS A 362 1.47 9.07 -6.07
C CYS A 362 2.99 9.20 -6.16
N CYS A 363 3.60 9.88 -5.21
CA CYS A 363 5.06 9.90 -5.07
C CYS A 363 5.47 9.73 -3.61
N ILE A 364 6.69 9.22 -3.41
CA ILE A 364 7.30 9.18 -2.08
C ILE A 364 7.41 10.60 -1.53
N ASP A 365 7.03 10.78 -0.27
CA ASP A 365 7.14 12.04 0.45
C ASP A 365 7.40 11.79 1.94
N TYR A 366 7.64 12.84 2.70
CA TYR A 366 7.99 12.73 4.11
C TYR A 366 7.15 13.71 4.92
N THR A 367 6.53 13.23 6.01
CA THR A 367 5.67 14.05 6.89
C THR A 367 6.40 15.25 7.46
N ALA A 368 7.69 15.11 7.77
CA ALA A 368 8.52 16.19 8.26
C ALA A 368 8.53 17.45 7.35
N ASP A 369 8.33 17.27 6.04
CA ASP A 369 8.28 18.38 5.08
C ASP A 369 6.95 19.16 5.14
N TRP A 370 5.99 18.71 5.95
CA TRP A 370 4.65 19.27 6.07
C TRP A 370 4.26 19.66 7.50
N GLU A 371 4.94 19.16 8.52
CA GLU A 371 4.54 19.26 9.93
C GLU A 371 4.54 20.69 10.45
N ASN A 372 5.41 21.54 10.17
CA ASN A 372 5.49 22.87 10.77
C ASN A 372 4.99 23.99 9.85
N LEU A 373 4.20 23.64 8.83
CA LEU A 373 3.62 24.62 7.92
C LEU A 373 2.39 25.28 8.56
N SER A 374 2.26 26.60 8.39
CA SER A 374 1.00 27.29 8.65
C SER A 374 -0.09 26.74 7.70
N LYS A 375 -1.35 26.99 8.03
CA LYS A 375 -2.48 26.53 7.22
C LYS A 375 -2.41 27.09 5.78
N GLU A 376 -1.98 28.32 5.63
CA GLU A 376 -1.81 29.01 4.35
C GLU A 376 -0.65 28.41 3.54
N GLU A 377 0.50 28.15 4.19
CA GLU A 377 1.65 27.50 3.55
C GLU A 377 1.33 26.08 3.12
N TYR A 378 0.64 25.30 3.97
CA TYR A 378 0.19 23.96 3.64
C TYR A 378 -0.72 23.97 2.41
N LYS A 379 -1.70 24.89 2.37
CA LYS A 379 -2.62 25.02 1.21
C LYS A 379 -1.86 25.41 -0.05
N ARG A 380 -0.96 26.40 0.02
CA ARG A 380 -0.12 26.84 -1.12
C ARG A 380 0.74 25.70 -1.65
N LYS A 381 1.44 24.97 -0.77
CA LYS A 381 2.30 23.85 -1.15
C LYS A 381 1.51 22.73 -1.82
N LYS A 382 0.29 22.42 -1.34
CA LYS A 382 -0.59 21.46 -1.99
C LYS A 382 -1.00 21.88 -3.39
N GLU A 383 -1.39 23.14 -3.56
CA GLU A 383 -1.79 23.68 -4.85
C GLU A 383 -0.61 23.69 -5.84
N GLU A 384 0.55 24.15 -5.39
CA GLU A 384 1.78 24.14 -6.18
C GLU A 384 2.14 22.72 -6.64
N ALA A 385 2.13 21.73 -5.74
CA ALA A 385 2.36 20.34 -6.09
C ALA A 385 1.37 19.85 -7.15
N ALA A 386 0.07 20.15 -6.99
CA ALA A 386 -0.95 19.75 -7.95
C ALA A 386 -0.69 20.34 -9.34
N GLN A 387 -0.38 21.65 -9.43
CA GLN A 387 -0.09 22.31 -10.70
C GLN A 387 1.17 21.76 -11.38
N ILE A 388 2.21 21.43 -10.60
CA ILE A 388 3.43 20.80 -11.12
C ILE A 388 3.11 19.44 -11.75
N PHE A 389 2.40 18.59 -11.05
CA PHE A 389 2.08 17.24 -11.57
C PHE A 389 1.10 17.30 -12.76
N ILE A 390 0.17 18.25 -12.79
CA ILE A 390 -0.69 18.47 -13.97
C ILE A 390 0.17 18.81 -15.21
N ARG A 391 1.12 19.74 -15.09
CA ARG A 391 2.03 20.07 -16.22
C ARG A 391 2.88 18.88 -16.65
N ARG A 392 3.40 18.12 -15.69
CA ARG A 392 4.19 16.91 -15.98
C ARG A 392 3.37 15.83 -16.67
N LEU A 393 2.11 15.67 -16.26
CA LEU A 393 1.19 14.73 -16.89
C LEU A 393 0.73 15.21 -18.28
N GLU A 394 0.56 16.50 -18.50
CA GLU A 394 0.28 17.04 -19.83
C GLU A 394 1.41 16.73 -20.84
N ASN A 395 2.68 16.76 -20.37
CA ASN A 395 3.82 16.38 -21.20
C ASN A 395 3.86 14.86 -21.48
N LEU A 396 3.39 14.05 -20.55
CA LEU A 396 3.35 12.58 -20.68
C LEU A 396 2.12 12.12 -21.49
N ILE A 397 0.98 12.80 -21.30
CA ILE A 397 -0.33 12.47 -21.86
C ILE A 397 -0.88 13.74 -22.50
N PRO A 398 -0.58 14.03 -23.78
CA PRO A 398 -1.09 15.22 -24.47
C PRO A 398 -2.62 15.30 -24.39
N GLY A 399 -3.14 16.43 -23.93
CA GLY A 399 -4.58 16.65 -23.72
C GLY A 399 -5.08 16.22 -22.33
N PHE A 400 -4.19 15.87 -21.41
CA PHE A 400 -4.55 15.51 -20.02
C PHE A 400 -5.41 16.58 -19.34
N SER A 401 -5.02 17.84 -19.46
CA SER A 401 -5.74 18.97 -18.84
C SER A 401 -7.11 19.25 -19.45
N SER A 402 -7.42 18.69 -20.62
CA SER A 402 -8.72 18.84 -21.27
C SER A 402 -9.70 17.68 -20.99
N CYS A 403 -9.23 16.64 -20.33
CA CYS A 403 -10.05 15.55 -19.86
C CYS A 403 -10.61 15.82 -18.46
#